data_d07e326278a8015dc17de0bed7cf6494
#
_entry.id   d07e326278a8015dc17de0bed7cf6494
#
_cell.length_a   1.000
_cell.length_b   1.000
_cell.length_c   1.000
_cell.angle_alpha   90.00
_cell.angle_beta   90.00
_cell.angle_gamma   90.00
#
_symmetry.space_group_name_H-M   'P 1'
#
loop_
_entity.id
_entity.type
_entity.pdbx_description
1 polymer ?
#
loop_
_entity_poly.entity_id
_entity_poly.type
_entity_poly.pdbx_seq_one_letter_code
_entity_poly.pdbx_strand_id
1 'polypeptide(L)'
;MKIVKVSWRNLWRNSTRTNITIAAVSLCVAILIIFQSLIVGLIGKAVYNTTNLVVGEVQIHANNYLDDRSIYKSLKNIENIRAVAKENNIGIVERSYGFGLISSGTKSAGTQFWGINPESELKYFDFANHIDEGNFLTKNSLNKVVLGKKLARSLAAEVGTELVVFVQGADGSLGNELFYVT
;
A
#
# COMPACT_ATOMS: atom_id res chain seq x y z
N MET A 1 -11.13 58.38 5.66
CA MET A 1 -12.25 57.98 4.77
C MET A 1 -12.22 58.60 3.36
N LYS A 2 -11.67 59.82 3.12
CA LYS A 2 -11.66 60.44 1.78
C LYS A 2 -10.77 59.73 0.76
N ILE A 3 -9.61 59.17 1.17
CA ILE A 3 -8.65 58.49 0.27
C ILE A 3 -9.27 57.21 -0.32
N VAL A 4 -9.92 56.38 0.48
CA VAL A 4 -10.57 55.13 0.02
C VAL A 4 -11.65 55.41 -1.03
N LYS A 5 -12.46 56.47 -0.82
CA LYS A 5 -13.50 56.89 -1.77
C LYS A 5 -12.94 57.36 -3.10
N VAL A 6 -11.80 58.08 -3.07
CA VAL A 6 -11.12 58.52 -4.29
C VAL A 6 -10.46 57.35 -5.02
N SER A 7 -9.82 56.45 -4.31
CA SER A 7 -9.23 55.23 -4.89
C SER A 7 -10.29 54.33 -5.55
N TRP A 8 -11.42 54.13 -4.90
CA TRP A 8 -12.55 53.39 -5.46
C TRP A 8 -13.07 54.00 -6.76
N ARG A 9 -13.26 55.35 -6.78
CA ARG A 9 -13.71 56.04 -7.99
C ARG A 9 -12.67 55.98 -9.11
N ASN A 10 -11.37 55.95 -8.79
CA ASN A 10 -10.30 55.83 -9.78
C ASN A 10 -10.26 54.40 -10.41
N LEU A 11 -10.51 53.37 -9.65
CA LEU A 11 -10.61 52.01 -10.17
C LEU A 11 -11.70 51.88 -11.27
N TRP A 12 -12.84 52.48 -11.05
CA TRP A 12 -13.96 52.43 -12.00
C TRP A 12 -13.91 53.45 -13.14
N ARG A 13 -12.94 54.37 -13.13
CA ARG A 13 -12.75 55.33 -14.22
C ARG A 13 -12.38 54.62 -15.54
N ASN A 14 -11.70 53.48 -15.48
CA ASN A 14 -11.40 52.65 -16.64
C ASN A 14 -11.86 51.20 -16.36
N SER A 15 -13.16 51.02 -16.47
CA SER A 15 -13.83 49.74 -16.11
C SER A 15 -13.31 48.54 -16.91
N THR A 16 -12.97 48.71 -18.18
CA THR A 16 -12.44 47.64 -19.04
C THR A 16 -11.11 47.12 -18.48
N ARG A 17 -10.17 48.01 -18.16
CA ARG A 17 -8.87 47.61 -17.60
C ARG A 17 -9.03 46.93 -16.24
N THR A 18 -9.89 47.48 -15.38
CA THR A 18 -10.16 46.94 -14.06
C THR A 18 -10.79 45.55 -14.15
N ASN A 19 -11.79 45.36 -15.02
CA ASN A 19 -12.43 44.09 -15.20
C ASN A 19 -11.47 42.98 -15.74
N ILE A 20 -10.60 43.34 -16.70
CA ILE A 20 -9.59 42.42 -17.21
C ILE A 20 -8.63 41.98 -16.08
N THR A 21 -8.17 42.93 -15.27
CA THR A 21 -7.29 42.66 -14.14
C THR A 21 -7.97 41.74 -13.08
N ILE A 22 -9.22 42.07 -12.72
CA ILE A 22 -10.00 41.25 -11.80
C ILE A 22 -10.19 39.83 -12.35
N ALA A 23 -10.58 39.71 -13.62
CA ALA A 23 -10.76 38.41 -14.27
C ALA A 23 -9.45 37.60 -14.28
N ALA A 24 -8.32 38.23 -14.61
CA ALA A 24 -7.02 37.55 -14.59
C ALA A 24 -6.63 37.08 -13.18
N VAL A 25 -6.76 37.92 -12.17
CA VAL A 25 -6.45 37.55 -10.77
C VAL A 25 -7.40 36.47 -10.28
N SER A 26 -8.70 36.59 -10.56
CA SER A 26 -9.69 35.59 -10.18
C SER A 26 -9.40 34.23 -10.81
N LEU A 27 -9.00 34.21 -12.08
CA LEU A 27 -8.61 32.98 -12.79
C LEU A 27 -7.37 32.34 -12.15
N CYS A 28 -6.34 33.14 -11.86
CA CYS A 28 -5.14 32.65 -11.19
C CYS A 28 -5.46 32.04 -9.82
N VAL A 29 -6.28 32.72 -9.01
CA VAL A 29 -6.68 32.21 -7.69
C VAL A 29 -7.49 30.91 -7.83
N ALA A 30 -8.42 30.87 -8.78
CA ALA A 30 -9.21 29.64 -9.04
C ALA A 30 -8.31 28.46 -9.41
N ILE A 31 -7.34 28.68 -10.29
CA ILE A 31 -6.38 27.64 -10.68
C ILE A 31 -5.55 27.18 -9.47
N LEU A 32 -5.07 28.09 -8.65
CA LEU A 32 -4.31 27.75 -7.43
C LEU A 32 -5.13 26.90 -6.46
N ILE A 33 -6.40 27.24 -6.25
CA ILE A 33 -7.30 26.46 -5.38
C ILE A 33 -7.50 25.04 -5.92
N ILE A 34 -7.71 24.92 -7.24
CA ILE A 34 -7.88 23.62 -7.89
C ILE A 34 -6.61 22.77 -7.72
N PHE A 35 -5.44 23.31 -8.00
CA PHE A 35 -4.17 22.61 -7.83
C PHE A 35 -3.93 22.17 -6.39
N GLN A 36 -4.16 23.07 -5.44
CA GLN A 36 -4.02 22.77 -4.02
C GLN A 36 -4.94 21.62 -3.59
N SER A 37 -6.20 21.65 -4.00
CA SER A 37 -7.17 20.62 -3.69
C SER A 37 -6.77 19.26 -4.29
N LEU A 38 -6.26 19.26 -5.53
CA LEU A 38 -5.78 18.07 -6.21
C LEU A 38 -4.57 17.44 -5.48
N ILE A 39 -3.59 18.28 -5.10
CA ILE A 39 -2.40 17.82 -4.37
C ILE A 39 -2.79 17.18 -3.03
N VAL A 40 -3.62 17.84 -2.23
CA VAL A 40 -4.08 17.34 -0.94
C VAL A 40 -4.84 16.02 -1.12
N GLY A 41 -5.72 15.94 -2.13
CA GLY A 41 -6.45 14.72 -2.45
C GLY A 41 -5.55 13.55 -2.86
N LEU A 42 -4.54 13.80 -3.70
CA LEU A 42 -3.58 12.78 -4.13
C LEU A 42 -2.73 12.26 -2.95
N ILE A 43 -2.19 13.17 -2.14
CA ILE A 43 -1.39 12.79 -0.96
C ILE A 43 -2.26 12.01 0.03
N GLY A 44 -3.46 12.49 0.33
CA GLY A 44 -4.38 11.81 1.24
C GLY A 44 -4.70 10.39 0.76
N LYS A 45 -4.99 10.21 -0.53
CA LYS A 45 -5.25 8.89 -1.11
C LYS A 45 -4.01 7.99 -1.12
N ALA A 46 -2.82 8.54 -1.38
CA ALA A 46 -1.58 7.78 -1.33
C ALA A 46 -1.27 7.28 0.08
N VAL A 47 -1.41 8.13 1.10
CA VAL A 47 -1.26 7.76 2.51
C VAL A 47 -2.28 6.69 2.89
N TYR A 48 -3.56 6.92 2.59
CA TYR A 48 -4.64 5.96 2.87
C TYR A 48 -4.35 4.58 2.25
N ASN A 49 -4.01 4.52 0.96
CA ASN A 49 -3.72 3.26 0.29
C ASN A 49 -2.50 2.56 0.89
N THR A 50 -1.43 3.30 1.19
CA THR A 50 -0.22 2.73 1.79
C THR A 50 -0.51 2.15 3.18
N THR A 51 -1.23 2.90 4.01
CA THR A 51 -1.57 2.48 5.37
C THR A 51 -2.53 1.29 5.37
N ASN A 52 -3.60 1.35 4.58
CA ASN A 52 -4.65 0.32 4.62
C ASN A 52 -4.35 -0.93 3.77
N LEU A 53 -3.40 -0.86 2.82
CA LEU A 53 -3.07 -2.02 2.00
C LEU A 53 -1.76 -2.69 2.42
N VAL A 54 -0.77 -1.92 2.86
CA VAL A 54 0.59 -2.48 2.98
C VAL A 54 1.17 -2.41 4.38
N VAL A 55 1.29 -1.21 4.95
CA VAL A 55 2.14 -1.01 6.13
C VAL A 55 1.42 -0.95 7.47
N GLY A 56 0.11 -0.69 7.47
CA GLY A 56 -0.61 -0.37 8.70
C GLY A 56 -0.25 1.03 9.24
N GLU A 57 -0.78 1.39 10.39
CA GLU A 57 -0.51 2.68 11.05
C GLU A 57 0.83 2.67 11.80
N VAL A 58 1.18 1.52 12.38
CA VAL A 58 2.43 1.31 13.13
C VAL A 58 3.01 -0.06 12.80
N GLN A 59 4.31 -0.14 12.64
CA GLN A 59 5.02 -1.41 12.43
C GLN A 59 6.01 -1.65 13.56
N ILE A 60 6.07 -2.90 14.01
CA ILE A 60 7.05 -3.37 14.98
C ILE A 60 7.96 -4.39 14.30
N HIS A 61 9.24 -4.13 14.31
CA HIS A 61 10.26 -4.99 13.72
C HIS A 61 11.29 -5.43 14.76
N ALA A 62 12.01 -6.50 14.45
CA ALA A 62 13.21 -6.86 15.22
C ALA A 62 14.27 -5.76 15.09
N ASN A 63 15.15 -5.65 16.08
CA ASN A 63 16.19 -4.63 16.08
C ASN A 63 17.07 -4.72 14.82
N ASN A 64 17.32 -3.58 14.19
CA ASN A 64 18.09 -3.43 12.93
C ASN A 64 17.55 -4.27 11.74
N TYR A 65 16.26 -4.66 11.77
CA TYR A 65 15.65 -5.40 10.65
C TYR A 65 15.58 -4.56 9.38
N LEU A 66 15.30 -3.26 9.52
CA LEU A 66 15.13 -2.37 8.35
C LEU A 66 16.44 -2.12 7.58
N ASP A 67 17.60 -2.36 8.21
CA ASP A 67 18.90 -2.10 7.60
C ASP A 67 19.26 -3.17 6.55
N ASP A 68 18.97 -4.44 6.83
CA ASP A 68 19.34 -5.56 5.95
C ASP A 68 18.19 -6.50 5.59
N ARG A 69 17.02 -6.35 6.23
CA ARG A 69 15.82 -7.20 6.03
C ARG A 69 16.12 -8.70 6.03
N SER A 70 17.05 -9.12 6.90
CA SER A 70 17.46 -10.51 6.99
C SER A 70 16.34 -11.42 7.49
N ILE A 71 16.17 -12.57 6.85
CA ILE A 71 15.22 -13.62 7.25
C ILE A 71 15.53 -14.19 8.65
N TYR A 72 16.75 -14.01 9.14
CA TYR A 72 17.19 -14.47 10.47
C TYR A 72 16.74 -13.53 11.60
N LYS A 73 16.23 -12.34 11.27
CA LYS A 73 15.75 -11.36 12.24
C LYS A 73 14.26 -11.48 12.45
N SER A 74 13.85 -12.12 13.54
CA SER A 74 12.46 -12.27 13.93
C SER A 74 12.20 -11.60 15.28
N LEU A 75 10.93 -11.25 15.56
CA LEU A 75 10.49 -10.76 16.86
C LEU A 75 10.51 -11.91 17.88
N LYS A 76 11.29 -11.74 18.96
CA LYS A 76 11.46 -12.77 19.99
C LYS A 76 10.32 -12.84 21.02
N ASN A 77 9.63 -11.72 21.27
CA ASN A 77 8.63 -11.60 22.34
C ASN A 77 7.24 -11.31 21.80
N ILE A 78 6.82 -12.04 20.78
CA ILE A 78 5.55 -11.79 20.09
C ILE A 78 4.33 -11.96 21.01
N GLU A 79 4.42 -12.89 22.00
CA GLU A 79 3.34 -13.12 22.95
C GLU A 79 3.08 -11.92 23.87
N ASN A 80 4.13 -11.22 24.30
CA ASN A 80 3.99 -9.99 25.09
C ASN A 80 3.34 -8.88 24.24
N ILE A 81 3.72 -8.78 22.96
CA ILE A 81 3.12 -7.80 22.03
C ILE A 81 1.63 -8.10 21.86
N ARG A 82 1.26 -9.37 21.67
CA ARG A 82 -0.14 -9.80 21.59
C ARG A 82 -0.92 -9.46 22.85
N ALA A 83 -0.34 -9.70 24.02
CA ALA A 83 -0.98 -9.43 25.30
C ALA A 83 -1.26 -7.93 25.48
N VAL A 84 -0.25 -7.08 25.28
CA VAL A 84 -0.39 -5.62 25.37
C VAL A 84 -1.41 -5.08 24.37
N ALA A 85 -1.39 -5.55 23.15
CA ALA A 85 -2.34 -5.11 22.14
C ALA A 85 -3.78 -5.52 22.47
N LYS A 86 -3.98 -6.74 22.98
CA LYS A 86 -5.29 -7.22 23.41
C LYS A 86 -5.83 -6.39 24.59
N GLU A 87 -4.98 -6.07 25.56
CA GLU A 87 -5.33 -5.22 26.70
C GLU A 87 -5.78 -3.82 26.28
N ASN A 88 -5.15 -3.27 25.24
CA ASN A 88 -5.44 -1.94 24.74
C ASN A 88 -6.43 -1.92 23.54
N ASN A 89 -7.05 -3.04 23.21
CA ASN A 89 -7.95 -3.18 22.04
C ASN A 89 -7.31 -2.75 20.70
N ILE A 90 -6.01 -2.98 20.54
CA ILE A 90 -5.26 -2.68 19.30
C ILE A 90 -5.31 -3.91 18.40
N GLY A 91 -5.72 -3.73 17.14
CA GLY A 91 -5.65 -4.77 16.12
C GLY A 91 -4.21 -5.07 15.72
N ILE A 92 -3.84 -6.34 15.68
CA ILE A 92 -2.52 -6.78 15.22
C ILE A 92 -2.68 -7.68 13.99
N VAL A 93 -1.80 -7.45 13.01
CA VAL A 93 -1.60 -8.34 11.88
C VAL A 93 -0.14 -8.75 11.84
N GLU A 94 0.09 -10.05 11.86
CA GLU A 94 1.41 -10.64 11.83
C GLU A 94 1.74 -11.07 10.43
N ARG A 95 2.92 -10.67 9.95
CA ARG A 95 3.42 -11.03 8.63
C ARG A 95 4.83 -11.56 8.73
N SER A 96 5.14 -12.61 7.98
CA SER A 96 6.49 -13.07 7.72
C SER A 96 6.89 -12.73 6.29
N TYR A 97 8.16 -12.42 6.11
CA TYR A 97 8.70 -12.04 4.80
C TYR A 97 9.85 -12.99 4.44
N GLY A 98 9.84 -13.46 3.22
CA GLY A 98 10.91 -14.27 2.65
C GLY A 98 11.20 -13.83 1.22
N PHE A 99 12.35 -14.22 0.72
CA PHE A 99 12.73 -14.03 -0.68
C PHE A 99 13.05 -15.38 -1.29
N GLY A 100 12.72 -15.55 -2.55
CA GLY A 100 12.99 -16.80 -3.24
C GLY A 100 12.61 -16.73 -4.72
N LEU A 101 12.59 -17.88 -5.34
CA LEU A 101 12.19 -18.07 -6.72
C LEU A 101 10.81 -18.72 -6.77
N ILE A 102 10.03 -18.27 -7.73
CA ILE A 102 8.76 -18.90 -8.08
C ILE A 102 8.79 -19.29 -9.55
N SER A 103 8.31 -20.48 -9.88
CA SER A 103 8.29 -20.95 -11.25
C SER A 103 6.93 -21.53 -11.65
N SER A 104 6.59 -21.34 -12.92
CA SER A 104 5.44 -21.91 -13.61
C SER A 104 5.90 -22.49 -14.94
N GLY A 105 5.92 -23.80 -15.08
CA GLY A 105 6.45 -24.44 -16.28
C GLY A 105 7.90 -24.02 -16.58
N THR A 106 8.11 -23.35 -17.70
CA THR A 106 9.45 -22.88 -18.14
C THR A 106 9.78 -21.47 -17.68
N LYS A 107 8.86 -20.77 -17.02
CA LYS A 107 9.06 -19.38 -16.58
C LYS A 107 9.37 -19.37 -15.09
N SER A 108 10.30 -18.49 -14.70
CA SER A 108 10.66 -18.27 -13.31
C SER A 108 10.90 -16.80 -13.02
N ALA A 109 10.68 -16.41 -11.77
CA ALA A 109 10.91 -15.04 -11.31
C ALA A 109 11.36 -15.04 -9.84
N GLY A 110 12.28 -14.14 -9.50
CA GLY A 110 12.60 -13.83 -8.12
C GLY A 110 11.51 -12.94 -7.53
N THR A 111 11.05 -13.27 -6.33
CA THR A 111 9.99 -12.50 -5.67
C THR A 111 10.12 -12.51 -4.17
N GLN A 112 9.45 -11.56 -3.52
CA GLN A 112 9.23 -11.57 -2.08
C GLN A 112 7.94 -12.34 -1.76
N PHE A 113 8.02 -13.22 -0.79
CA PHE A 113 6.88 -13.94 -0.25
C PHE A 113 6.41 -13.31 1.04
N TRP A 114 5.10 -13.24 1.21
CA TRP A 114 4.45 -12.79 2.43
C TRP A 114 3.67 -13.95 3.03
N GLY A 115 4.10 -14.42 4.19
CA GLY A 115 3.31 -15.32 5.00
C GLY A 115 2.36 -14.51 5.86
N ILE A 116 1.08 -14.76 5.69
CA ILE A 116 0.00 -14.00 6.31
C ILE A 116 -0.98 -14.91 7.05
N ASN A 117 -1.69 -14.33 8.02
CA ASN A 117 -2.90 -14.93 8.55
C ASN A 117 -4.11 -14.33 7.84
N PRO A 118 -4.84 -15.09 7.00
CA PRO A 118 -5.94 -14.55 6.22
C PRO A 118 -7.06 -13.89 7.03
N GLU A 119 -7.37 -14.41 8.22
CA GLU A 119 -8.44 -13.88 9.08
C GLU A 119 -8.11 -12.47 9.58
N SER A 120 -6.87 -12.26 10.03
CA SER A 120 -6.43 -10.94 10.49
C SER A 120 -6.23 -9.97 9.33
N GLU A 121 -5.73 -10.44 8.18
CA GLU A 121 -5.61 -9.60 6.97
C GLU A 121 -6.97 -9.10 6.50
N LEU A 122 -7.97 -9.97 6.39
CA LEU A 122 -9.33 -9.61 6.00
C LEU A 122 -10.01 -8.64 6.96
N LYS A 123 -9.62 -8.69 8.23
CA LYS A 123 -10.23 -7.83 9.27
C LYS A 123 -9.66 -6.42 9.28
N TYR A 124 -8.37 -6.26 9.00
CA TYR A 124 -7.65 -5.00 9.21
C TYR A 124 -7.10 -4.37 7.94
N PHE A 125 -7.05 -5.12 6.84
CA PHE A 125 -6.52 -4.66 5.56
C PHE A 125 -7.53 -4.86 4.42
N ASP A 126 -7.41 -4.05 3.40
CA ASP A 126 -8.37 -3.98 2.29
C ASP A 126 -7.93 -4.81 1.06
N PHE A 127 -7.01 -5.76 1.24
CA PHE A 127 -6.49 -6.59 0.15
C PHE A 127 -7.56 -7.37 -0.60
N ALA A 128 -8.53 -7.94 0.12
CA ALA A 128 -9.57 -8.76 -0.48
C ALA A 128 -10.39 -8.02 -1.54
N ASN A 129 -10.59 -6.72 -1.35
CA ASN A 129 -11.34 -5.87 -2.29
C ASN A 129 -10.52 -5.49 -3.53
N HIS A 130 -9.24 -5.88 -3.59
CA HIS A 130 -8.34 -5.58 -4.70
C HIS A 130 -7.93 -6.84 -5.49
N ILE A 131 -8.67 -7.95 -5.33
CA ILE A 131 -8.50 -9.16 -6.14
C ILE A 131 -9.19 -8.93 -7.48
N ASP A 132 -8.43 -8.98 -8.57
CA ASP A 132 -8.96 -8.86 -9.94
C ASP A 132 -9.62 -10.15 -10.40
N GLU A 133 -9.00 -11.31 -10.11
CA GLU A 133 -9.44 -12.65 -10.52
C GLU A 133 -9.23 -13.64 -9.36
N GLY A 134 -10.15 -14.59 -9.21
CA GLY A 134 -10.08 -15.60 -8.15
C GLY A 134 -10.62 -15.12 -6.81
N ASN A 135 -10.08 -15.66 -5.73
CA ASN A 135 -10.50 -15.38 -4.36
C ASN A 135 -9.31 -15.14 -3.44
N PHE A 136 -9.50 -14.31 -2.42
CA PHE A 136 -8.48 -14.17 -1.39
C PHE A 136 -8.33 -15.45 -0.55
N LEU A 137 -7.20 -15.58 0.14
CA LEU A 137 -6.90 -16.72 1.00
C LEU A 137 -7.88 -16.80 2.17
N THR A 138 -8.21 -18.02 2.56
CA THR A 138 -9.00 -18.35 3.75
C THR A 138 -8.17 -19.24 4.68
N LYS A 139 -8.62 -19.47 5.89
CA LYS A 139 -7.96 -20.35 6.86
C LYS A 139 -7.69 -21.76 6.32
N ASN A 140 -8.54 -22.24 5.42
CA ASN A 140 -8.44 -23.59 4.82
C ASN A 140 -7.71 -23.58 3.47
N SER A 141 -7.11 -22.47 3.07
CA SER A 141 -6.37 -22.35 1.81
C SER A 141 -4.94 -22.90 1.94
N LEU A 142 -4.82 -24.19 2.26
CA LEU A 142 -3.52 -24.87 2.27
C LEU A 142 -2.94 -24.90 0.86
N ASN A 143 -1.65 -24.61 0.74
CA ASN A 143 -0.90 -24.61 -0.52
C ASN A 143 -1.51 -23.70 -1.59
N LYS A 144 -2.16 -22.60 -1.19
CA LYS A 144 -2.68 -21.58 -2.11
C LYS A 144 -1.92 -20.29 -1.97
N VAL A 145 -1.82 -19.55 -3.09
CA VAL A 145 -1.12 -18.29 -3.15
C VAL A 145 -1.88 -17.29 -4.01
N VAL A 146 -1.85 -16.03 -3.56
CA VAL A 146 -2.31 -14.88 -4.36
C VAL A 146 -1.08 -14.22 -4.97
N LEU A 147 -1.12 -13.99 -6.27
CA LEU A 147 -0.04 -13.33 -7.01
C LEU A 147 -0.37 -11.88 -7.32
N GLY A 148 0.64 -11.02 -7.24
CA GLY A 148 0.52 -9.69 -7.82
C GLY A 148 0.38 -9.76 -9.35
N LYS A 149 -0.48 -8.93 -9.93
CA LYS A 149 -0.83 -8.92 -11.37
C LYS A 149 0.39 -8.91 -12.32
N LYS A 150 1.45 -8.17 -11.97
CA LYS A 150 2.67 -8.14 -12.78
C LYS A 150 3.41 -9.47 -12.75
N LEU A 151 3.49 -10.11 -11.59
CA LEU A 151 4.14 -11.41 -11.41
C LEU A 151 3.34 -12.51 -12.13
N ALA A 152 2.02 -12.54 -11.98
CA ALA A 152 1.16 -13.46 -12.68
C ALA A 152 1.37 -13.41 -14.20
N ARG A 153 1.40 -12.20 -14.76
CA ARG A 153 1.69 -11.99 -16.21
C ARG A 153 3.09 -12.48 -16.61
N SER A 154 4.12 -12.23 -15.79
CA SER A 154 5.49 -12.66 -16.12
C SER A 154 5.64 -14.18 -16.12
N LEU A 155 4.90 -14.86 -15.26
CA LEU A 155 4.87 -16.32 -15.15
C LEU A 155 3.86 -16.96 -16.12
N ALA A 156 3.01 -16.17 -16.79
CA ALA A 156 1.82 -16.63 -17.51
C ALA A 156 0.94 -17.54 -16.64
N ALA A 157 0.77 -17.16 -15.38
CA ALA A 157 -0.02 -17.91 -14.41
C ALA A 157 -1.43 -17.33 -14.31
N GLU A 158 -2.41 -18.20 -14.30
CA GLU A 158 -3.84 -17.94 -14.14
C GLU A 158 -4.34 -18.63 -12.86
N VAL A 159 -5.58 -18.36 -12.45
CA VAL A 159 -6.21 -19.06 -11.33
C VAL A 159 -6.20 -20.57 -11.57
N GLY A 160 -5.74 -21.33 -10.59
CA GLY A 160 -5.55 -22.78 -10.69
C GLY A 160 -4.18 -23.23 -11.22
N THR A 161 -3.34 -22.31 -11.70
CA THR A 161 -1.98 -22.68 -12.15
C THR A 161 -1.14 -23.20 -11.00
N GLU A 162 -0.42 -24.29 -11.27
CA GLU A 162 0.57 -24.87 -10.35
C GLU A 162 1.88 -24.10 -10.40
N LEU A 163 2.40 -23.79 -9.23
CA LEU A 163 3.63 -23.02 -9.03
C LEU A 163 4.58 -23.78 -8.10
N VAL A 164 5.82 -23.83 -8.48
CA VAL A 164 6.90 -24.32 -7.60
C VAL A 164 7.58 -23.13 -6.96
N VAL A 165 7.58 -23.09 -5.63
CA VAL A 165 8.22 -22.04 -4.85
C VAL A 165 9.48 -22.60 -4.23
N PHE A 166 10.60 -21.89 -4.42
CA PHE A 166 11.89 -22.18 -3.82
C PHE A 166 12.26 -21.06 -2.86
N VAL A 167 12.43 -21.41 -1.60
CA VAL A 167 12.82 -20.45 -0.56
C VAL A 167 14.00 -20.99 0.24
N GLN A 168 14.82 -20.10 0.76
CA GLN A 168 15.83 -20.46 1.72
C GLN A 168 15.24 -20.38 3.12
N GLY A 169 15.32 -21.47 3.87
CA GLY A 169 14.95 -21.51 5.27
C GLY A 169 15.90 -20.72 6.15
N ALA A 170 15.46 -20.37 7.36
CA ALA A 170 16.28 -19.67 8.35
C ALA A 170 17.48 -20.50 8.83
N ASP A 171 17.48 -21.80 8.62
CA ASP A 171 18.60 -22.72 8.87
C ASP A 171 19.60 -22.84 7.70
N GLY A 172 19.35 -22.08 6.61
CA GLY A 172 20.16 -22.09 5.39
C GLY A 172 19.77 -23.22 4.41
N SER A 173 18.83 -24.10 4.75
CA SER A 173 18.34 -25.14 3.85
C SER A 173 17.56 -24.52 2.69
N LEU A 174 17.55 -25.20 1.55
CA LEU A 174 16.68 -24.86 0.42
C LEU A 174 15.44 -25.73 0.51
N GLY A 175 14.28 -25.10 0.66
CA GLY A 175 12.98 -25.75 0.61
C GLY A 175 12.30 -25.46 -0.73
N ASN A 176 11.53 -26.44 -1.21
CA ASN A 176 10.61 -26.24 -2.32
C ASN A 176 9.24 -26.78 -1.95
N GLU A 177 8.21 -26.11 -2.41
CA GLU A 177 6.81 -26.52 -2.15
C GLU A 177 5.94 -26.14 -3.34
N LEU A 178 4.88 -26.91 -3.55
CA LEU A 178 3.88 -26.68 -4.59
C LEU A 178 2.74 -25.82 -4.05
N PHE A 179 2.41 -24.80 -4.82
CA PHE A 179 1.29 -23.91 -4.55
C PHE A 179 0.37 -23.80 -5.76
N TYR A 180 -0.88 -23.43 -5.53
CA TYR A 180 -1.87 -23.18 -6.57
C TYR A 180 -2.36 -21.74 -6.47
N VAL A 181 -2.43 -21.07 -7.62
CA VAL A 181 -2.98 -19.71 -7.71
C VAL A 181 -4.48 -19.75 -7.39
N THR A 182 -4.94 -18.85 -6.52
CA THR A 182 -6.34 -18.77 -6.10
C THR A 182 -6.99 -17.47 -6.49
#